data_965e91199acfd0808c1bd8dcb600b99f
#
_entry.id   965e91199acfd0808c1bd8dcb600b99f
#
_cell.length_a   1.000
_cell.length_b   1.000
_cell.length_c   1.000
_cell.angle_alpha   90.00
_cell.angle_beta   90.00
_cell.angle_gamma   90.00
#
_symmetry.space_group_name_H-M   'P 1'
#
loop_
_entity.id
_entity.type
_entity.pdbx_description
1 polymer ?
#
loop_
_entity_poly.entity_id
_entity_poly.type
_entity_poly.pdbx_seq_one_letter_code
_entity_poly.pdbx_strand_id
1 'polypeptide(L)'
;MKHQLRSATSTGGRRMAGARALWRANGMKETEMGNPIIAIVNSFTQFVPGHVHLHEIGQTVKKEIEKSGCFAAEFNTIAIDDGIAMGHDGMLYSLPSRDLIADSVEYMVNAHKADAMICISNCDKITPGMLMAAMRLNMPEQEPQGGPMEAGQLDGKGLDLIDAMVESADETISDEQVRRVEHAACPTCGSCSGMFTANSMNCLNEAIGLALPGNGTVVATHRNREQLFIQAARQIVENCRAYYQDGDESVLPRNIATRAAFLNAMTLDIAMGGSTNTVLHLLAIAQEAGVDFTIQDIDTLSRKSPVLCKVAPNSHYHIQDVNRAGGILSILAILEKEGLIDTSVRRVDRLSLTEAIELYAIRNGTCPPEAERLWKSAPGNRFNLVMGSQENYYDKLDTDRSKGCIRDFEHAYVKDGGLAVLFGNIAQDGCIVKTAGVDENIFRFKGRAKVFESQEEACEGILGGKVKSGDVVVIIYEGPKGGPGMQEMLYPTSYIKSKHLGKACALITDGRFSGGTSGLSIGHISPEAAAGGNIGLVRNGDLIEIDIPNRSINLLIEETEMERRRAEENTRGKEAFTPRHRTRNISKALQAYAALVSSADKGAVRII
;
A
#
# COMPACT_ATOMS: atom_id res chain seq x y z
N MET A 1 23.53 -1.77 -30.84
CA MET A 1 22.65 -2.21 -29.75
C MET A 1 23.22 -3.49 -29.18
N LYS A 2 23.36 -3.57 -27.86
CA LYS A 2 23.83 -4.81 -27.18
C LYS A 2 22.70 -5.81 -27.00
N HIS A 3 21.47 -5.32 -26.83
CA HIS A 3 20.26 -6.13 -26.80
C HIS A 3 19.35 -5.77 -27.97
N GLN A 4 18.68 -6.79 -28.54
CA GLN A 4 17.71 -6.57 -29.59
C GLN A 4 16.38 -6.07 -28.96
N LEU A 5 15.77 -5.06 -29.58
CA LEU A 5 14.44 -4.60 -29.17
C LEU A 5 13.42 -5.75 -29.27
N ARG A 6 12.57 -5.89 -28.26
CA ARG A 6 11.45 -6.85 -28.26
C ARG A 6 10.47 -6.52 -29.39
N SER A 7 10.21 -5.23 -29.60
CA SER A 7 9.33 -4.70 -30.64
C SER A 7 9.79 -5.03 -32.06
N ALA A 8 11.08 -5.33 -32.27
CA ALA A 8 11.59 -5.78 -33.58
C ALA A 8 10.85 -7.03 -34.09
N THR A 9 10.23 -7.83 -33.20
CA THR A 9 9.39 -8.97 -33.55
C THR A 9 8.18 -8.57 -34.39
N SER A 10 7.60 -7.38 -34.16
CA SER A 10 6.41 -6.88 -34.88
C SER A 10 6.71 -5.74 -35.87
N THR A 11 7.86 -5.05 -35.70
CA THR A 11 8.25 -3.92 -36.55
C THR A 11 9.27 -4.30 -37.60
N GLY A 12 10.01 -5.42 -37.45
CA GLY A 12 11.09 -5.83 -38.32
C GLY A 12 10.69 -6.84 -39.42
N GLY A 13 11.44 -6.87 -40.52
CA GLY A 13 11.39 -7.89 -41.56
C GLY A 13 10.13 -7.87 -42.42
N ARG A 14 10.25 -8.49 -43.62
CA ARG A 14 9.18 -8.48 -44.65
C ARG A 14 7.89 -9.17 -44.16
N ARG A 15 8.02 -10.23 -43.36
CA ARG A 15 6.86 -11.02 -42.86
C ARG A 15 5.94 -10.22 -41.94
N MET A 16 6.45 -9.18 -41.26
CA MET A 16 5.69 -8.34 -40.35
C MET A 16 5.02 -7.13 -41.01
N ALA A 17 4.87 -7.14 -42.33
CA ALA A 17 4.18 -6.06 -43.07
C ALA A 17 2.75 -5.82 -42.55
N GLY A 18 2.00 -6.89 -42.20
CA GLY A 18 0.66 -6.78 -41.60
C GLY A 18 0.67 -6.11 -40.24
N ALA A 19 1.59 -6.50 -39.35
CA ALA A 19 1.75 -5.87 -38.02
C ALA A 19 2.13 -4.39 -38.16
N ARG A 20 3.07 -4.06 -39.07
CA ARG A 20 3.45 -2.64 -39.31
C ARG A 20 2.28 -1.82 -39.88
N ALA A 21 1.41 -2.41 -40.70
CA ALA A 21 0.22 -1.72 -41.18
C ALA A 21 -0.72 -1.36 -40.03
N LEU A 22 -0.89 -2.26 -39.05
CA LEU A 22 -1.67 -2.00 -37.83
C LEU A 22 -1.01 -0.97 -36.93
N TRP A 23 0.33 -1.01 -36.74
CA TRP A 23 1.05 0.02 -36.00
C TRP A 23 0.87 1.40 -36.63
N ARG A 24 0.88 1.52 -37.96
CA ARG A 24 0.55 2.77 -38.67
C ARG A 24 -0.89 3.22 -38.43
N ALA A 25 -1.84 2.28 -38.43
CA ALA A 25 -3.24 2.57 -38.12
C ALA A 25 -3.42 3.05 -36.67
N ASN A 26 -2.53 2.65 -35.75
CA ASN A 26 -2.46 3.16 -34.38
C ASN A 26 -1.69 4.50 -34.27
N GLY A 27 -1.26 5.09 -35.39
CA GLY A 27 -0.60 6.41 -35.42
C GLY A 27 0.92 6.40 -35.41
N MET A 28 1.57 5.21 -35.44
CA MET A 28 3.04 5.13 -35.51
C MET A 28 3.56 5.74 -36.82
N LYS A 29 4.44 6.71 -36.71
CA LYS A 29 5.07 7.40 -37.86
C LYS A 29 6.19 6.55 -38.44
N GLU A 30 6.55 6.83 -39.68
CA GLU A 30 7.66 6.13 -40.35
C GLU A 30 9.00 6.34 -39.63
N THR A 31 9.19 7.51 -39.03
CA THR A 31 10.39 7.87 -38.24
C THR A 31 10.48 7.15 -36.88
N GLU A 32 9.38 6.59 -36.41
CA GLU A 32 9.30 5.84 -35.16
C GLU A 32 9.47 4.34 -35.40
N MET A 33 9.28 3.89 -36.65
CA MET A 33 9.36 2.49 -37.02
C MET A 33 10.77 1.93 -36.79
N GLY A 34 10.88 0.94 -35.93
CA GLY A 34 12.17 0.35 -35.52
C GLY A 34 12.84 1.03 -34.32
N ASN A 35 12.26 2.08 -33.77
CA ASN A 35 12.62 2.65 -32.49
C ASN A 35 11.87 1.93 -31.37
N PRO A 36 12.28 2.13 -30.09
CA PRO A 36 11.61 1.49 -28.96
C PRO A 36 10.10 1.81 -28.88
N ILE A 37 9.31 0.82 -28.54
CA ILE A 37 7.90 0.96 -28.17
C ILE A 37 7.83 0.99 -26.63
N ILE A 38 7.37 2.11 -26.07
CA ILE A 38 7.21 2.28 -24.63
C ILE A 38 5.73 2.19 -24.28
N ALA A 39 5.37 1.21 -23.46
CA ALA A 39 4.01 1.06 -22.97
C ALA A 39 3.74 2.08 -21.85
N ILE A 40 2.65 2.83 -21.95
CA ILE A 40 2.10 3.62 -20.84
C ILE A 40 0.99 2.78 -20.23
N VAL A 41 1.29 2.21 -19.07
CA VAL A 41 0.36 1.39 -18.29
C VAL A 41 -0.39 2.33 -17.35
N ASN A 42 -1.57 2.76 -17.74
CA ASN A 42 -2.38 3.68 -16.95
C ASN A 42 -3.44 2.92 -16.14
N SER A 43 -3.97 3.56 -15.11
CA SER A 43 -5.07 3.05 -14.29
C SER A 43 -6.20 4.06 -14.13
N PHE A 44 -6.36 4.93 -15.12
CA PHE A 44 -7.45 5.92 -15.16
C PHE A 44 -8.82 5.24 -14.98
N THR A 45 -9.63 5.82 -14.11
CA THR A 45 -11.05 5.52 -13.93
C THR A 45 -11.76 6.67 -13.24
N GLN A 46 -13.07 6.78 -13.44
CA GLN A 46 -13.92 7.73 -12.71
C GLN A 46 -14.47 7.16 -11.40
N PHE A 47 -14.17 5.91 -11.07
CA PHE A 47 -14.59 5.27 -9.83
C PHE A 47 -13.63 5.50 -8.66
N VAL A 48 -12.46 6.09 -8.87
CA VAL A 48 -11.40 6.25 -7.86
C VAL A 48 -10.92 7.70 -7.83
N PRO A 49 -11.10 8.45 -6.74
CA PRO A 49 -10.66 9.85 -6.63
C PRO A 49 -9.16 10.03 -6.94
N GLY A 50 -8.34 9.05 -6.58
CA GLY A 50 -6.92 9.02 -6.87
C GLY A 50 -6.57 8.83 -8.35
N HIS A 51 -7.54 8.51 -9.22
CA HIS A 51 -7.32 8.11 -10.61
C HIS A 51 -8.07 8.97 -11.64
N VAL A 52 -8.99 9.83 -11.22
CA VAL A 52 -9.82 10.65 -12.15
C VAL A 52 -8.99 11.57 -13.05
N HIS A 53 -7.81 11.99 -12.60
CA HIS A 53 -6.90 12.89 -13.30
C HIS A 53 -5.85 12.16 -14.16
N LEU A 54 -5.75 10.82 -14.08
CA LEU A 54 -4.65 10.07 -14.71
C LEU A 54 -4.77 9.98 -16.24
N HIS A 55 -5.95 10.18 -16.83
CA HIS A 55 -6.11 10.21 -18.28
C HIS A 55 -5.27 11.33 -18.93
N GLU A 56 -5.40 12.54 -18.42
CA GLU A 56 -4.66 13.71 -18.98
C GLU A 56 -3.15 13.55 -18.78
N ILE A 57 -2.76 12.92 -17.68
CA ILE A 57 -1.36 12.62 -17.40
C ILE A 57 -0.79 11.58 -18.36
N GLY A 58 -1.52 10.52 -18.65
CA GLY A 58 -1.12 9.55 -19.67
C GLY A 58 -0.80 10.23 -21.00
N GLN A 59 -1.62 11.22 -21.40
CA GLN A 59 -1.38 11.99 -22.62
C GLN A 59 -0.17 12.94 -22.49
N THR A 60 0.10 13.50 -21.32
CA THR A 60 1.30 14.31 -21.07
C THR A 60 2.57 13.47 -21.15
N VAL A 61 2.57 12.30 -20.50
CA VAL A 61 3.67 11.32 -20.55
C VAL A 61 3.90 10.85 -21.99
N LYS A 62 2.82 10.53 -22.73
CA LYS A 62 2.89 10.13 -24.15
C LYS A 62 3.62 11.16 -24.99
N LYS A 63 3.18 12.42 -24.92
CA LYS A 63 3.80 13.53 -25.67
C LYS A 63 5.29 13.70 -25.32
N GLU A 64 5.66 13.53 -24.05
CA GLU A 64 7.05 13.68 -23.63
C GLU A 64 7.94 12.55 -24.16
N ILE A 65 7.47 11.31 -24.11
CA ILE A 65 8.17 10.14 -24.68
C ILE A 65 8.34 10.29 -26.20
N GLU A 66 7.30 10.71 -26.92
CA GLU A 66 7.33 10.86 -28.39
C GLU A 66 8.32 11.93 -28.87
N LYS A 67 8.66 12.95 -28.04
CA LYS A 67 9.73 13.91 -28.36
C LYS A 67 11.09 13.25 -28.56
N SER A 68 11.31 12.08 -27.99
CA SER A 68 12.55 11.33 -28.11
C SER A 68 12.64 10.46 -29.38
N GLY A 69 11.57 10.41 -30.17
CA GLY A 69 11.42 9.54 -31.35
C GLY A 69 10.99 8.11 -31.03
N CYS A 70 10.70 7.78 -29.78
CA CYS A 70 10.07 6.51 -29.39
C CYS A 70 8.57 6.54 -29.71
N PHE A 71 7.98 5.38 -29.98
CA PHE A 71 6.52 5.26 -30.03
C PHE A 71 5.97 4.95 -28.66
N ALA A 72 5.00 5.74 -28.19
CA ALA A 72 4.34 5.54 -26.90
C ALA A 72 2.91 5.03 -27.11
N ALA A 73 2.58 3.88 -26.51
CA ALA A 73 1.26 3.25 -26.59
C ALA A 73 0.64 3.13 -25.19
N GLU A 74 -0.51 3.78 -24.98
CA GLU A 74 -1.22 3.78 -23.71
C GLU A 74 -2.30 2.69 -23.69
N PHE A 75 -2.43 2.01 -22.55
CA PHE A 75 -3.58 1.18 -22.19
C PHE A 75 -3.91 1.32 -20.71
N ASN A 76 -5.15 1.01 -20.32
CA ASN A 76 -5.58 1.05 -18.93
C ASN A 76 -5.75 -0.35 -18.37
N THR A 77 -5.31 -0.53 -17.11
CA THR A 77 -5.78 -1.63 -16.26
C THR A 77 -6.98 -1.17 -15.42
N ILE A 78 -7.58 -2.10 -14.67
CA ILE A 78 -8.64 -1.77 -13.72
C ILE A 78 -8.09 -1.07 -12.48
N ALA A 79 -8.96 -0.33 -11.79
CA ALA A 79 -8.70 0.20 -10.46
C ALA A 79 -9.98 0.14 -9.63
N ILE A 80 -9.86 -0.33 -8.38
CA ILE A 80 -10.95 -0.41 -7.40
C ILE A 80 -10.64 0.55 -6.26
N ASP A 81 -11.63 1.33 -5.84
CA ASP A 81 -11.51 2.22 -4.68
C ASP A 81 -11.85 1.48 -3.39
N ASP A 82 -10.87 1.32 -2.53
CA ASP A 82 -11.05 0.65 -1.24
C ASP A 82 -11.96 1.45 -0.30
N GLY A 83 -11.90 2.79 -0.36
CA GLY A 83 -12.72 3.65 0.46
C GLY A 83 -14.22 3.56 0.11
N ILE A 84 -14.54 3.58 -1.18
CA ILE A 84 -15.93 3.42 -1.67
C ILE A 84 -16.43 1.99 -1.45
N ALA A 85 -15.58 0.99 -1.57
CA ALA A 85 -15.93 -0.42 -1.36
C ALA A 85 -15.99 -0.81 0.13
N MET A 86 -15.52 0.04 1.03
CA MET A 86 -15.42 -0.25 2.46
C MET A 86 -16.78 -0.49 3.09
N GLY A 87 -16.92 -1.57 3.87
CA GLY A 87 -18.12 -1.88 4.64
C GLY A 87 -19.23 -2.63 3.89
N HIS A 88 -18.98 -3.04 2.64
CA HIS A 88 -19.90 -3.90 1.89
C HIS A 88 -19.14 -4.94 1.05
N ASP A 89 -19.84 -5.85 0.40
CA ASP A 89 -19.29 -7.00 -0.34
C ASP A 89 -18.40 -6.62 -1.54
N GLY A 90 -18.46 -5.39 -2.02
CA GLY A 90 -17.54 -4.84 -3.01
C GLY A 90 -16.08 -4.91 -2.57
N MET A 91 -15.81 -4.84 -1.26
CA MET A 91 -14.46 -4.90 -0.70
C MET A 91 -13.76 -6.26 -0.91
N LEU A 92 -14.52 -7.33 -1.16
CA LEU A 92 -13.97 -8.65 -1.50
C LEU A 92 -13.16 -8.64 -2.80
N TYR A 93 -13.46 -7.72 -3.72
CA TYR A 93 -12.79 -7.62 -5.02
C TYR A 93 -11.50 -6.80 -4.99
N SER A 94 -11.26 -6.04 -3.92
CA SER A 94 -10.11 -5.14 -3.81
C SER A 94 -8.77 -5.91 -3.89
N LEU A 95 -8.45 -6.76 -2.92
CA LEU A 95 -7.16 -7.48 -2.92
C LEU A 95 -6.97 -8.40 -4.14
N PRO A 96 -7.97 -9.17 -4.59
CA PRO A 96 -7.84 -9.97 -5.81
C PRO A 96 -7.51 -9.16 -7.06
N SER A 97 -7.93 -7.89 -7.14
CA SER A 97 -7.62 -7.02 -8.27
C SER A 97 -6.13 -6.76 -8.43
N ARG A 98 -5.32 -6.80 -7.36
CA ARG A 98 -3.88 -6.65 -7.40
C ARG A 98 -3.23 -7.66 -8.36
N ASP A 99 -3.57 -8.93 -8.21
CA ASP A 99 -3.06 -10.01 -9.06
C ASP A 99 -3.60 -9.91 -10.49
N LEU A 100 -4.86 -9.50 -10.67
CA LEU A 100 -5.46 -9.30 -11.98
C LEU A 100 -4.81 -8.12 -12.72
N ILE A 101 -4.46 -7.05 -12.01
CA ILE A 101 -3.71 -5.93 -12.56
C ILE A 101 -2.36 -6.40 -13.08
N ALA A 102 -1.61 -7.16 -12.28
CA ALA A 102 -0.33 -7.73 -12.68
C ALA A 102 -0.45 -8.58 -13.94
N ASP A 103 -1.45 -9.47 -14.01
CA ASP A 103 -1.74 -10.28 -15.19
C ASP A 103 -2.04 -9.41 -16.42
N SER A 104 -2.94 -8.41 -16.26
CA SER A 104 -3.36 -7.57 -17.39
C SER A 104 -2.19 -6.83 -18.03
N VAL A 105 -1.27 -6.32 -17.20
CA VAL A 105 -0.05 -5.66 -17.66
C VAL A 105 0.87 -6.65 -18.38
N GLU A 106 1.09 -7.82 -17.79
CA GLU A 106 1.91 -8.87 -18.37
C GLU A 106 1.37 -9.32 -19.73
N TYR A 107 0.05 -9.53 -19.85
CA TYR A 107 -0.61 -9.88 -21.12
C TYR A 107 -0.37 -8.82 -22.19
N MET A 108 -0.65 -7.56 -21.90
CA MET A 108 -0.55 -6.47 -22.87
C MET A 108 0.90 -6.26 -23.34
N VAL A 109 1.84 -6.19 -22.41
CA VAL A 109 3.26 -5.93 -22.70
C VAL A 109 3.89 -7.10 -23.46
N ASN A 110 3.59 -8.34 -23.08
CA ASN A 110 4.12 -9.53 -23.75
C ASN A 110 3.50 -9.76 -25.13
N ALA A 111 2.18 -9.56 -25.27
CA ALA A 111 1.50 -9.73 -26.56
C ALA A 111 1.98 -8.72 -27.62
N HIS A 112 2.16 -7.46 -27.22
CA HIS A 112 2.54 -6.38 -28.13
C HIS A 112 4.06 -6.13 -28.19
N LYS A 113 4.84 -6.85 -27.37
CA LYS A 113 6.31 -6.78 -27.37
C LYS A 113 6.85 -5.38 -27.12
N ALA A 114 6.27 -4.64 -26.17
CA ALA A 114 6.84 -3.37 -25.76
C ALA A 114 8.28 -3.55 -25.21
N ASP A 115 9.12 -2.53 -25.38
CA ASP A 115 10.54 -2.55 -24.99
C ASP A 115 10.78 -2.00 -23.59
N ALA A 116 9.93 -1.09 -23.15
CA ALA A 116 9.95 -0.50 -21.81
C ALA A 116 8.51 -0.16 -21.40
N MET A 117 8.29 0.11 -20.13
CA MET A 117 6.98 0.55 -19.64
C MET A 117 7.12 1.66 -18.60
N ILE A 118 6.11 2.52 -18.54
CA ILE A 118 5.89 3.48 -17.47
C ILE A 118 4.51 3.21 -16.88
N CYS A 119 4.48 2.88 -15.59
CA CYS A 119 3.28 2.50 -14.86
C CYS A 119 2.73 3.71 -14.10
N ILE A 120 1.49 4.09 -14.36
CA ILE A 120 0.82 5.24 -13.73
C ILE A 120 -0.25 4.71 -12.80
N SER A 121 0.06 4.69 -11.50
CA SER A 121 -0.79 4.19 -10.42
C SER A 121 -1.05 5.25 -9.36
N ASN A 122 -1.87 4.98 -8.36
CA ASN A 122 -2.00 5.86 -7.19
C ASN A 122 -2.68 5.24 -5.97
N CYS A 123 -3.31 4.09 -6.07
CA CYS A 123 -4.16 3.56 -5.00
C CYS A 123 -3.72 2.18 -4.51
N ASP A 124 -4.35 1.70 -3.46
CA ASP A 124 -3.97 0.60 -2.57
C ASP A 124 -3.48 -0.66 -3.27
N LYS A 125 -4.21 -1.15 -4.28
CA LYS A 125 -3.92 -2.43 -4.94
C LYS A 125 -3.29 -2.25 -6.30
N ILE A 126 -3.43 -1.05 -6.86
CA ILE A 126 -2.96 -0.75 -8.21
C ILE A 126 -1.44 -0.60 -8.21
N THR A 127 -0.88 0.21 -7.31
CA THR A 127 0.58 0.35 -7.15
C THR A 127 1.26 -1.01 -6.94
N PRO A 128 0.88 -1.84 -5.94
CA PRO A 128 1.53 -3.14 -5.80
C PRO A 128 1.25 -4.10 -6.97
N GLY A 129 0.10 -4.02 -7.64
CA GLY A 129 -0.19 -4.83 -8.82
C GLY A 129 0.72 -4.50 -10.00
N MET A 130 1.01 -3.22 -10.24
CA MET A 130 1.94 -2.77 -11.27
C MET A 130 3.40 -3.14 -10.91
N LEU A 131 3.81 -2.98 -9.65
CA LEU A 131 5.12 -3.42 -9.17
C LEU A 131 5.31 -4.94 -9.34
N MET A 132 4.28 -5.76 -9.07
CA MET A 132 4.33 -7.20 -9.34
C MET A 132 4.56 -7.48 -10.83
N ALA A 133 3.87 -6.76 -11.72
CA ALA A 133 4.08 -6.88 -13.16
C ALA A 133 5.50 -6.45 -13.57
N ALA A 134 6.02 -5.37 -12.99
CA ALA A 134 7.39 -4.92 -13.23
C ALA A 134 8.42 -5.99 -12.85
N MET A 135 8.22 -6.67 -11.72
CA MET A 135 9.08 -7.78 -11.29
C MET A 135 8.98 -8.98 -12.23
N ARG A 136 7.78 -9.36 -12.67
CA ARG A 136 7.58 -10.47 -13.63
C ARG A 136 8.26 -10.21 -14.96
N LEU A 137 8.03 -9.03 -15.53
CA LEU A 137 8.52 -8.66 -16.86
C LEU A 137 10.02 -8.35 -16.88
N ASN A 138 10.55 -7.79 -15.81
CA ASN A 138 11.96 -7.41 -15.63
C ASN A 138 12.57 -6.71 -16.85
N MET A 139 11.91 -5.68 -17.31
CA MET A 139 12.32 -4.80 -18.40
C MET A 139 12.43 -3.37 -17.90
N PRO A 140 13.09 -2.42 -18.62
CA PRO A 140 13.16 -1.04 -18.17
C PRO A 140 11.77 -0.51 -17.82
N GLU A 141 11.62 -0.05 -16.58
CA GLU A 141 10.33 0.35 -16.01
C GLU A 141 10.51 1.54 -15.06
N GLN A 142 9.45 2.32 -14.88
CA GLN A 142 9.32 3.37 -13.88
C GLN A 142 7.87 3.55 -13.48
N GLU A 143 7.62 3.77 -12.18
CA GLU A 143 6.27 3.88 -11.65
C GLU A 143 6.00 5.21 -10.93
N PRO A 144 5.70 6.31 -11.65
CA PRO A 144 5.20 7.53 -11.05
C PRO A 144 3.75 7.38 -10.60
N GLN A 145 3.45 7.87 -9.39
CA GLN A 145 2.09 7.84 -8.84
C GLN A 145 1.38 9.20 -8.97
N GLY A 146 0.04 9.15 -9.02
CA GLY A 146 -0.82 10.33 -9.14
C GLY A 146 -0.72 11.32 -7.97
N GLY A 147 -0.18 10.88 -6.84
CA GLY A 147 0.07 11.69 -5.64
C GLY A 147 -1.12 11.75 -4.68
N PRO A 148 -0.86 12.14 -3.42
CA PRO A 148 -1.88 12.29 -2.39
C PRO A 148 -2.81 13.47 -2.66
N MET A 149 -4.07 13.37 -2.20
CA MET A 149 -4.95 14.51 -2.11
C MET A 149 -4.49 15.47 -1.00
N GLU A 150 -4.97 16.70 -1.06
CA GLU A 150 -4.81 17.65 0.03
C GLU A 150 -5.69 17.25 1.23
N ALA A 151 -5.26 17.52 2.44
CA ALA A 151 -6.09 17.35 3.62
C ALA A 151 -7.32 18.26 3.57
N GLY A 152 -8.48 17.74 3.98
CA GLY A 152 -9.67 18.55 4.18
C GLY A 152 -9.49 19.57 5.28
N GLN A 153 -10.28 20.64 5.25
CA GLN A 153 -10.22 21.70 6.25
C GLN A 153 -11.64 22.07 6.71
N LEU A 154 -11.88 21.99 8.02
CA LEU A 154 -13.13 22.43 8.63
C LEU A 154 -12.86 23.06 10.00
N ASP A 155 -13.34 24.28 10.22
CA ASP A 155 -13.20 25.02 11.48
C ASP A 155 -11.74 25.09 12.01
N GLY A 156 -10.76 25.19 11.08
CA GLY A 156 -9.32 25.25 11.38
C GLY A 156 -8.67 23.91 11.73
N LYS A 157 -9.38 22.80 11.54
CA LYS A 157 -8.85 21.43 11.71
C LYS A 157 -8.64 20.77 10.36
N GLY A 158 -7.53 20.04 10.23
CA GLY A 158 -7.32 19.11 9.10
C GLY A 158 -8.25 17.91 9.25
N LEU A 159 -8.80 17.45 8.14
CA LEU A 159 -9.71 16.30 8.08
C LEU A 159 -9.30 15.34 6.98
N ASP A 160 -9.74 14.09 7.12
CA ASP A 160 -9.65 13.07 6.09
C ASP A 160 -10.90 12.16 6.05
N LEU A 161 -10.86 11.13 5.20
CA LEU A 161 -11.95 10.16 5.05
C LEU A 161 -12.35 9.50 6.37
N ILE A 162 -11.38 9.24 7.26
CA ILE A 162 -11.63 8.55 8.53
C ILE A 162 -12.45 9.41 9.48
N ASP A 163 -12.24 10.72 9.47
CA ASP A 163 -13.05 11.64 10.29
C ASP A 163 -14.53 11.55 9.89
N ALA A 164 -14.83 11.54 8.58
CA ALA A 164 -16.19 11.36 8.10
C ALA A 164 -16.79 10.02 8.53
N MET A 165 -16.04 8.92 8.47
CA MET A 165 -16.50 7.59 8.89
C MET A 165 -16.72 7.49 10.40
N VAL A 166 -15.83 8.08 11.21
CA VAL A 166 -15.93 8.05 12.68
C VAL A 166 -17.09 8.92 13.17
N GLU A 167 -17.23 10.15 12.64
CA GLU A 167 -18.33 11.04 13.03
C GLU A 167 -19.69 10.50 12.61
N SER A 168 -19.78 9.86 11.43
CA SER A 168 -21.05 9.23 10.99
C SER A 168 -21.48 8.06 11.85
N ALA A 169 -20.57 7.41 12.58
CA ALA A 169 -20.85 6.28 13.47
C ALA A 169 -21.21 6.72 14.90
N ASP A 170 -21.06 8.00 15.23
CA ASP A 170 -21.38 8.57 16.55
C ASP A 170 -22.79 9.18 16.55
N GLU A 171 -23.74 8.47 17.16
CA GLU A 171 -25.14 8.88 17.26
C GLU A 171 -25.36 10.20 18.02
N THR A 172 -24.33 10.74 18.70
CA THR A 172 -24.39 12.03 19.42
C THR A 172 -24.11 13.22 18.50
N ILE A 173 -23.56 12.98 17.32
CA ILE A 173 -23.25 13.99 16.31
C ILE A 173 -24.46 14.21 15.40
N SER A 174 -24.81 15.47 15.12
CA SER A 174 -25.94 15.79 14.26
C SER A 174 -25.67 15.47 12.78
N ASP A 175 -26.72 15.11 12.03
CA ASP A 175 -26.65 14.89 10.58
C ASP A 175 -26.09 16.10 9.82
N GLU A 176 -26.31 17.32 10.34
CA GLU A 176 -25.77 18.56 9.75
C GLU A 176 -24.25 18.61 9.89
N GLN A 177 -23.71 18.24 11.06
CA GLN A 177 -22.28 18.19 11.28
C GLN A 177 -21.64 17.08 10.44
N VAL A 178 -22.24 15.90 10.36
CA VAL A 178 -21.76 14.82 9.50
C VAL A 178 -21.66 15.29 8.05
N ARG A 179 -22.69 15.98 7.52
CA ARG A 179 -22.64 16.55 6.17
C ARG A 179 -21.56 17.59 5.98
N ARG A 180 -21.27 18.44 6.97
CA ARG A 180 -20.18 19.41 6.90
C ARG A 180 -18.82 18.74 6.77
N VAL A 181 -18.59 17.67 7.54
CA VAL A 181 -17.36 16.87 7.47
C VAL A 181 -17.25 16.14 6.14
N GLU A 182 -18.34 15.49 5.69
CA GLU A 182 -18.42 14.82 4.38
C GLU A 182 -18.00 15.74 3.22
N HIS A 183 -18.50 16.98 3.20
CA HIS A 183 -18.15 17.96 2.17
C HIS A 183 -16.70 18.47 2.24
N ALA A 184 -16.07 18.40 3.41
CA ALA A 184 -14.73 18.95 3.64
C ALA A 184 -13.62 17.91 3.58
N ALA A 185 -13.91 16.64 3.87
CA ALA A 185 -12.90 15.59 4.14
C ALA A 185 -12.00 15.26 2.94
N CYS A 186 -12.55 15.26 1.71
CA CYS A 186 -11.84 14.85 0.49
C CYS A 186 -11.93 15.96 -0.60
N PRO A 187 -11.16 17.04 -0.49
CA PRO A 187 -11.38 18.24 -1.31
C PRO A 187 -10.74 18.17 -2.71
N THR A 188 -9.84 17.20 -2.98
CA THR A 188 -9.10 17.20 -4.25
C THR A 188 -8.99 15.83 -4.88
N CYS A 189 -8.56 15.78 -6.15
CA CYS A 189 -8.04 14.54 -6.72
C CYS A 189 -6.79 14.09 -5.96
N GLY A 190 -6.48 12.81 -6.03
CA GLY A 190 -5.34 12.18 -5.36
C GLY A 190 -5.75 10.98 -4.51
N SER A 191 -4.75 10.23 -4.04
CA SER A 191 -4.94 9.19 -3.02
C SER A 191 -5.29 9.83 -1.66
N CYS A 192 -5.49 9.03 -0.62
CA CYS A 192 -5.81 9.56 0.71
C CYS A 192 -4.80 10.61 1.20
N SER A 193 -5.23 11.56 2.07
CA SER A 193 -4.34 12.56 2.65
C SER A 193 -3.53 12.09 3.86
N GLY A 194 -3.95 10.98 4.50
CA GLY A 194 -3.25 10.35 5.63
C GLY A 194 -2.28 9.24 5.21
N MET A 195 -1.63 8.59 6.19
CA MET A 195 -0.73 7.44 5.97
C MET A 195 -1.55 6.14 5.97
N PHE A 196 -2.43 6.03 4.98
CA PHE A 196 -3.17 4.82 4.65
C PHE A 196 -2.41 3.99 3.62
N THR A 197 -2.96 2.87 3.16
CA THR A 197 -2.23 1.93 2.31
C THR A 197 -1.75 2.56 1.01
N ALA A 198 -2.55 3.40 0.35
CA ALA A 198 -2.18 4.07 -0.90
C ALA A 198 -0.91 4.89 -0.75
N ASN A 199 -0.87 5.81 0.23
CA ASN A 199 0.30 6.65 0.47
C ASN A 199 1.49 5.86 1.03
N SER A 200 1.25 4.86 1.87
CA SER A 200 2.31 3.95 2.32
C SER A 200 2.99 3.30 1.11
N MET A 201 2.22 2.72 0.17
CA MET A 201 2.80 2.11 -1.03
C MET A 201 3.50 3.12 -1.94
N ASN A 202 2.97 4.33 -2.09
CA ASN A 202 3.63 5.40 -2.86
C ASN A 202 4.98 5.79 -2.26
N CYS A 203 5.07 5.86 -0.92
CA CYS A 203 6.32 6.10 -0.20
C CYS A 203 7.29 4.92 -0.30
N LEU A 204 6.79 3.69 -0.21
CA LEU A 204 7.61 2.48 -0.31
C LEU A 204 8.18 2.29 -1.72
N ASN A 205 7.42 2.64 -2.77
CA ASN A 205 7.93 2.63 -4.13
C ASN A 205 9.11 3.60 -4.32
N GLU A 206 9.03 4.79 -3.71
CA GLU A 206 10.15 5.74 -3.68
C GLU A 206 11.36 5.17 -2.91
N ALA A 207 11.13 4.46 -1.79
CA ALA A 207 12.18 3.85 -0.98
C ALA A 207 12.83 2.62 -1.64
N ILE A 208 12.06 1.80 -2.36
CA ILE A 208 12.58 0.70 -3.18
C ILE A 208 13.49 1.25 -4.30
N GLY A 209 13.19 2.46 -4.78
CA GLY A 209 13.96 3.13 -5.80
C GLY A 209 13.34 3.10 -7.21
N LEU A 210 12.08 2.65 -7.38
CA LEU A 210 11.38 2.61 -8.68
C LEU A 210 10.59 3.88 -8.99
N ALA A 211 10.55 4.84 -8.06
CA ALA A 211 9.98 6.17 -8.26
C ALA A 211 10.98 7.29 -7.94
N LEU A 212 10.75 8.46 -8.52
CA LEU A 212 11.59 9.65 -8.32
C LEU A 212 11.38 10.27 -6.93
N PRO A 213 12.36 11.03 -6.39
CA PRO A 213 12.22 11.76 -5.14
C PRO A 213 11.00 12.68 -5.11
N GLY A 214 10.26 12.67 -4.01
CA GLY A 214 9.02 13.44 -3.83
C GLY A 214 7.76 12.74 -4.36
N ASN A 215 7.92 11.58 -5.00
CA ASN A 215 6.80 10.82 -5.54
C ASN A 215 5.78 10.42 -4.46
N GLY A 216 6.24 10.03 -3.28
CA GLY A 216 5.36 9.61 -2.18
C GLY A 216 4.60 10.75 -1.49
N THR A 217 5.03 12.03 -1.61
CA THR A 217 4.57 13.07 -0.70
C THR A 217 4.07 14.37 -1.34
N VAL A 218 4.47 14.71 -2.57
CA VAL A 218 3.96 15.89 -3.28
C VAL A 218 2.50 15.71 -3.62
N VAL A 219 1.62 16.65 -3.23
CA VAL A 219 0.18 16.56 -3.48
C VAL A 219 -0.17 16.58 -4.98
N ALA A 220 -1.23 15.90 -5.36
CA ALA A 220 -1.63 15.73 -6.76
C ALA A 220 -1.89 17.06 -7.48
N THR A 221 -2.47 18.05 -6.80
CA THR A 221 -2.84 19.35 -7.38
C THR A 221 -1.66 20.27 -7.66
N HIS A 222 -0.50 20.02 -7.04
CA HIS A 222 0.66 20.89 -7.17
C HIS A 222 1.41 20.69 -8.49
N ARG A 223 1.89 21.78 -9.11
CA ARG A 223 2.66 21.74 -10.37
C ARG A 223 3.88 20.82 -10.31
N ASN A 224 4.54 20.71 -9.18
CA ASN A 224 5.68 19.80 -9.02
C ASN A 224 5.29 18.34 -9.25
N ARG A 225 4.03 17.95 -9.02
CA ARG A 225 3.53 16.61 -9.36
C ARG A 225 3.55 16.35 -10.87
N GLU A 226 3.08 17.30 -11.66
CA GLU A 226 3.16 17.20 -13.14
C GLU A 226 4.61 17.12 -13.62
N GLN A 227 5.51 17.90 -13.02
CA GLN A 227 6.94 17.86 -13.36
C GLN A 227 7.57 16.50 -13.06
N LEU A 228 7.16 15.82 -12.00
CA LEU A 228 7.65 14.45 -11.72
C LEU A 228 7.25 13.47 -12.84
N PHE A 229 6.05 13.58 -13.40
CA PHE A 229 5.66 12.75 -14.55
C PHE A 229 6.45 13.05 -15.81
N ILE A 230 6.73 14.32 -16.08
CA ILE A 230 7.56 14.74 -17.21
C ILE A 230 9.00 14.19 -17.05
N GLN A 231 9.55 14.28 -15.85
CA GLN A 231 10.88 13.71 -15.54
C GLN A 231 10.89 12.19 -15.67
N ALA A 232 9.86 11.51 -15.16
CA ALA A 232 9.71 10.07 -15.28
C ALA A 232 9.62 9.61 -16.75
N ALA A 233 8.88 10.37 -17.58
CA ALA A 233 8.79 10.10 -19.01
C ALA A 233 10.14 10.23 -19.74
N ARG A 234 11.00 11.15 -19.33
CA ARG A 234 12.37 11.27 -19.85
C ARG A 234 13.25 10.13 -19.36
N GLN A 235 13.17 9.85 -18.06
CA GLN A 235 14.00 8.84 -17.42
C GLN A 235 13.74 7.44 -18.00
N ILE A 236 12.49 7.06 -18.28
CA ILE A 236 12.20 5.75 -18.88
C ILE A 236 12.81 5.61 -20.28
N VAL A 237 12.84 6.69 -21.06
CA VAL A 237 13.51 6.69 -22.38
C VAL A 237 15.02 6.48 -22.21
N GLU A 238 15.63 7.16 -21.24
CA GLU A 238 17.07 7.00 -20.95
C GLU A 238 17.39 5.60 -20.47
N ASN A 239 16.59 5.03 -19.57
CA ASN A 239 16.76 3.67 -19.07
C ASN A 239 16.57 2.63 -20.17
N CYS A 240 15.58 2.83 -21.05
CA CYS A 240 15.38 1.98 -22.23
C CYS A 240 16.64 1.99 -23.13
N ARG A 241 17.21 3.16 -23.40
CA ARG A 241 18.45 3.28 -24.19
C ARG A 241 19.64 2.64 -23.48
N ALA A 242 19.83 2.91 -22.20
CA ALA A 242 20.90 2.32 -21.40
C ALA A 242 20.88 0.79 -21.48
N TYR A 243 19.70 0.18 -21.34
CA TYR A 243 19.56 -1.27 -21.45
C TYR A 243 19.84 -1.78 -22.87
N TYR A 244 19.11 -1.27 -23.89
CA TYR A 244 19.20 -1.84 -25.24
C TYR A 244 20.46 -1.43 -25.99
N GLN A 245 20.97 -0.22 -25.82
CA GLN A 245 22.13 0.28 -26.54
C GLN A 245 23.45 -0.06 -25.81
N ASP A 246 23.50 0.16 -24.49
CA ASP A 246 24.72 0.04 -23.70
C ASP A 246 24.82 -1.31 -22.97
N GLY A 247 23.71 -2.03 -22.81
CA GLY A 247 23.63 -3.28 -22.05
C GLY A 247 23.71 -3.08 -20.54
N ASP A 248 23.22 -1.93 -20.07
CA ASP A 248 23.18 -1.61 -18.66
C ASP A 248 21.96 -2.28 -17.99
N GLU A 249 22.21 -3.40 -17.31
CA GLU A 249 21.18 -4.15 -16.60
C GLU A 249 20.83 -3.53 -15.23
N SER A 250 21.59 -2.55 -14.76
CA SER A 250 21.32 -1.89 -13.46
C SER A 250 20.01 -1.12 -13.43
N VAL A 251 19.45 -0.80 -14.61
CA VAL A 251 18.15 -0.13 -14.78
C VAL A 251 16.95 -1.07 -14.75
N LEU A 252 17.17 -2.38 -14.62
CA LEU A 252 16.09 -3.37 -14.58
C LEU A 252 15.46 -3.44 -13.17
N PRO A 253 14.14 -3.62 -13.07
CA PRO A 253 13.41 -3.63 -11.78
C PRO A 253 13.99 -4.59 -10.74
N ARG A 254 14.35 -5.82 -11.11
CA ARG A 254 14.93 -6.80 -10.18
C ARG A 254 16.35 -6.44 -9.70
N ASN A 255 17.08 -5.61 -10.44
CA ASN A 255 18.38 -5.12 -10.03
C ASN A 255 18.31 -3.87 -9.15
N ILE A 256 17.15 -3.17 -9.15
CA ILE A 256 16.82 -2.07 -8.25
C ILE A 256 16.16 -2.62 -6.99
N ALA A 257 15.09 -3.38 -7.14
CA ALA A 257 14.31 -3.98 -6.05
C ALA A 257 15.03 -5.23 -5.47
N THR A 258 16.22 -5.04 -4.97
CA THR A 258 17.03 -6.08 -4.31
C THR A 258 16.51 -6.36 -2.90
N ARG A 259 17.00 -7.44 -2.27
CA ARG A 259 16.68 -7.73 -0.88
C ARG A 259 16.98 -6.55 0.05
N ALA A 260 18.09 -5.84 -0.14
CA ALA A 260 18.42 -4.64 0.62
C ALA A 260 17.40 -3.52 0.42
N ALA A 261 16.91 -3.32 -0.81
CA ALA A 261 15.86 -2.33 -1.10
C ALA A 261 14.53 -2.68 -0.40
N PHE A 262 14.13 -3.96 -0.35
CA PHE A 262 12.95 -4.41 0.41
C PHE A 262 13.12 -4.20 1.92
N LEU A 263 14.29 -4.49 2.47
CA LEU A 263 14.58 -4.24 3.89
C LEU A 263 14.54 -2.73 4.20
N ASN A 264 15.10 -1.88 3.34
CA ASN A 264 15.04 -0.42 3.48
C ASN A 264 13.59 0.08 3.44
N ALA A 265 12.79 -0.40 2.49
CA ALA A 265 11.38 -0.02 2.35
C ALA A 265 10.59 -0.43 3.60
N MET A 266 10.78 -1.65 4.10
CA MET A 266 10.08 -2.10 5.32
C MET A 266 10.55 -1.32 6.57
N THR A 267 11.83 -0.99 6.67
CA THR A 267 12.36 -0.14 7.74
C THR A 267 11.71 1.25 7.72
N LEU A 268 11.56 1.83 6.52
CA LEU A 268 10.83 3.09 6.33
C LEU A 268 9.37 2.97 6.76
N ASP A 269 8.67 1.92 6.33
CA ASP A 269 7.26 1.70 6.67
C ASP A 269 7.02 1.64 8.18
N ILE A 270 7.88 0.91 8.88
CA ILE A 270 7.89 0.84 10.35
C ILE A 270 8.14 2.23 10.96
N ALA A 271 9.12 2.98 10.42
CA ALA A 271 9.48 4.30 10.91
C ALA A 271 8.41 5.37 10.66
N MET A 272 7.55 5.18 9.67
CA MET A 272 6.41 6.05 9.36
C MET A 272 5.11 5.62 10.05
N GLY A 273 5.08 4.44 10.70
CA GLY A 273 3.84 3.85 11.18
C GLY A 273 2.85 3.58 10.06
N GLY A 274 3.32 3.00 8.97
CA GLY A 274 2.57 2.73 7.76
C GLY A 274 1.41 1.73 7.95
N SER A 275 0.78 1.36 6.86
CA SER A 275 -0.36 0.44 6.86
C SER A 275 0.10 -1.01 7.04
N THR A 276 -0.64 -1.83 7.80
CA THR A 276 -0.38 -3.28 7.87
C THR A 276 -0.54 -3.98 6.52
N ASN A 277 -1.31 -3.41 5.59
CA ASN A 277 -1.49 -3.95 4.24
C ASN A 277 -0.19 -3.95 3.41
N THR A 278 0.75 -3.03 3.69
CA THR A 278 2.05 -2.99 3.03
C THR A 278 2.84 -4.27 3.22
N VAL A 279 2.67 -4.95 4.36
CA VAL A 279 3.27 -6.27 4.61
C VAL A 279 2.84 -7.28 3.54
N LEU A 280 1.53 -7.37 3.26
CA LEU A 280 1.02 -8.26 2.20
C LEU A 280 1.60 -7.89 0.83
N HIS A 281 1.71 -6.59 0.56
CA HIS A 281 2.13 -6.10 -0.76
C HIS A 281 3.63 -6.29 -0.98
N LEU A 282 4.46 -5.97 0.01
CA LEU A 282 5.91 -6.18 -0.11
C LEU A 282 6.27 -7.66 -0.22
N LEU A 283 5.60 -8.54 0.54
CA LEU A 283 5.78 -10.00 0.42
C LEU A 283 5.40 -10.49 -0.98
N ALA A 284 4.28 -10.02 -1.54
CA ALA A 284 3.84 -10.39 -2.89
C ALA A 284 4.81 -9.89 -3.97
N ILE A 285 5.26 -8.63 -3.89
CA ILE A 285 6.22 -8.06 -4.83
C ILE A 285 7.57 -8.77 -4.75
N ALA A 286 8.05 -9.07 -3.54
CA ALA A 286 9.30 -9.81 -3.32
C ALA A 286 9.24 -11.23 -3.90
N GLN A 287 8.09 -11.92 -3.77
CA GLN A 287 7.87 -13.22 -4.40
C GLN A 287 7.98 -13.14 -5.92
N GLU A 288 7.36 -12.14 -6.56
CA GLU A 288 7.44 -11.95 -8.01
C GLU A 288 8.86 -11.55 -8.47
N ALA A 289 9.60 -10.86 -7.61
CA ALA A 289 11.00 -10.53 -7.85
C ALA A 289 11.96 -11.73 -7.67
N GLY A 290 11.51 -12.81 -7.04
CA GLY A 290 12.36 -13.94 -6.62
C GLY A 290 13.30 -13.57 -5.45
N VAL A 291 12.90 -12.62 -4.61
CA VAL A 291 13.67 -12.14 -3.46
C VAL A 291 13.20 -12.86 -2.20
N ASP A 292 14.14 -13.43 -1.45
CA ASP A 292 13.88 -14.03 -0.13
C ASP A 292 13.67 -12.92 0.91
N PHE A 293 12.42 -12.48 1.03
CA PHE A 293 11.95 -11.50 2.02
C PHE A 293 10.73 -12.06 2.73
N THR A 294 10.78 -12.14 4.05
CA THR A 294 9.84 -12.91 4.86
C THR A 294 9.25 -12.11 6.02
N ILE A 295 8.20 -12.65 6.64
CA ILE A 295 7.59 -12.07 7.84
C ILE A 295 8.58 -12.03 9.03
N GLN A 296 9.57 -12.92 9.08
CA GLN A 296 10.64 -12.94 10.08
C GLN A 296 11.60 -11.76 9.91
N ASP A 297 11.86 -11.35 8.66
CA ASP A 297 12.61 -10.11 8.40
C ASP A 297 11.88 -8.90 8.98
N ILE A 298 10.56 -8.85 8.78
CA ILE A 298 9.70 -7.77 9.30
C ILE A 298 9.74 -7.72 10.83
N ASP A 299 9.63 -8.86 11.53
CA ASP A 299 9.78 -8.91 12.98
C ASP A 299 11.14 -8.39 13.43
N THR A 300 12.21 -8.83 12.75
CA THR A 300 13.58 -8.41 13.05
C THR A 300 13.76 -6.89 12.90
N LEU A 301 13.23 -6.31 11.82
CA LEU A 301 13.29 -4.87 11.58
C LEU A 301 12.46 -4.08 12.59
N SER A 302 11.25 -4.58 12.92
CA SER A 302 10.35 -3.89 13.83
C SER A 302 10.91 -3.74 15.24
N ARG A 303 11.79 -4.65 15.66
CA ARG A 303 12.48 -4.58 16.98
C ARG A 303 13.59 -3.53 17.06
N LYS A 304 14.04 -3.02 15.91
CA LYS A 304 15.19 -2.11 15.83
C LYS A 304 14.81 -0.71 15.37
N SER A 305 13.70 -0.58 14.67
CA SER A 305 13.30 0.65 13.98
C SER A 305 12.35 1.46 14.85
N PRO A 306 12.67 2.72 15.18
CA PRO A 306 11.77 3.60 15.92
C PRO A 306 10.69 4.17 15.00
N VAL A 307 9.63 4.74 15.59
CA VAL A 307 8.65 5.57 14.86
C VAL A 307 9.14 7.00 14.80
N LEU A 308 9.59 7.43 13.64
CA LEU A 308 10.16 8.77 13.40
C LEU A 308 9.14 9.76 12.84
N CYS A 309 8.05 9.25 12.25
CA CYS A 309 7.00 10.06 11.65
C CYS A 309 5.62 9.53 12.07
N LYS A 310 4.71 10.41 12.43
CA LYS A 310 3.30 10.07 12.69
C LYS A 310 2.40 10.96 11.86
N VAL A 311 1.50 10.33 11.13
CA VAL A 311 0.53 10.96 10.21
C VAL A 311 -0.87 10.46 10.56
N ALA A 312 -1.91 11.15 10.15
CA ALA A 312 -3.29 10.70 10.31
C ALA A 312 -3.45 9.24 9.84
N PRO A 313 -4.18 8.41 10.57
CA PRO A 313 -5.09 8.70 11.70
C PRO A 313 -4.41 8.72 13.08
N ASN A 314 -3.10 8.57 13.17
CA ASN A 314 -2.36 8.47 14.45
C ASN A 314 -1.80 9.81 14.94
N SER A 315 -2.03 10.88 14.17
CA SER A 315 -1.57 12.24 14.43
C SER A 315 -2.48 13.23 13.70
N HIS A 316 -2.29 14.53 13.96
CA HIS A 316 -2.94 15.62 13.22
C HIS A 316 -2.19 16.01 11.93
N TYR A 317 -0.99 15.47 11.71
CA TYR A 317 -0.24 15.67 10.47
C TYR A 317 -0.84 14.87 9.33
N HIS A 318 -0.70 15.39 8.09
CA HIS A 318 -1.07 14.71 6.87
C HIS A 318 0.16 14.53 5.97
N ILE A 319 0.01 13.85 4.84
CA ILE A 319 1.15 13.55 3.95
C ILE A 319 1.83 14.82 3.40
N GLN A 320 1.09 15.90 3.23
CA GLN A 320 1.63 17.21 2.84
C GLN A 320 2.59 17.79 3.89
N ASP A 321 2.43 17.46 5.16
CA ASP A 321 3.35 17.86 6.24
C ASP A 321 4.64 17.04 6.20
N VAL A 322 4.56 15.77 5.82
CA VAL A 322 5.74 14.94 5.55
C VAL A 322 6.54 15.53 4.40
N ASN A 323 5.87 15.97 3.32
CA ASN A 323 6.53 16.68 2.21
C ASN A 323 7.27 17.93 2.71
N ARG A 324 6.60 18.79 3.48
CA ARG A 324 7.17 20.01 4.05
C ARG A 324 8.37 19.72 4.97
N ALA A 325 8.40 18.56 5.60
CA ALA A 325 9.49 18.10 6.47
C ALA A 325 10.65 17.42 5.70
N GLY A 326 10.61 17.42 4.35
CA GLY A 326 11.66 16.89 3.49
C GLY A 326 11.41 15.49 2.94
N GLY A 327 10.15 15.05 2.98
CA GLY A 327 9.69 13.82 2.32
C GLY A 327 10.39 12.56 2.83
N ILE A 328 10.31 11.52 2.02
CA ILE A 328 10.80 10.18 2.34
C ILE A 328 12.32 10.16 2.50
N LEU A 329 13.04 10.88 1.66
CA LEU A 329 14.51 10.89 1.72
C LEU A 329 15.07 11.51 3.01
N SER A 330 14.33 12.42 3.66
CA SER A 330 14.74 12.93 4.98
C SER A 330 14.54 11.91 6.10
N ILE A 331 13.53 11.04 6.02
CA ILE A 331 13.38 9.92 6.96
C ILE A 331 14.50 8.89 6.73
N LEU A 332 14.76 8.54 5.46
CA LEU A 332 15.84 7.62 5.09
C LEU A 332 17.21 8.15 5.52
N ALA A 333 17.45 9.47 5.45
CA ALA A 333 18.69 10.08 5.95
C ALA A 333 18.88 9.92 7.47
N ILE A 334 17.80 9.95 8.24
CA ILE A 334 17.86 9.70 9.70
C ILE A 334 18.17 8.23 9.95
N LEU A 335 17.52 7.31 9.22
CA LEU A 335 17.75 5.87 9.33
C LEU A 335 19.18 5.48 8.87
N GLU A 336 19.70 6.12 7.82
CA GLU A 336 21.10 5.98 7.38
C GLU A 336 22.09 6.32 8.49
N LYS A 337 21.89 7.48 9.12
CA LYS A 337 22.77 7.96 10.20
C LYS A 337 22.87 6.95 11.37
N GLU A 338 21.80 6.22 11.61
CA GLU A 338 21.74 5.20 12.67
C GLU A 338 22.13 3.79 12.17
N GLY A 339 22.55 3.65 10.91
CA GLY A 339 22.97 2.37 10.32
C GLY A 339 21.84 1.34 10.16
N LEU A 340 20.60 1.79 10.03
CA LEU A 340 19.41 0.93 9.95
C LEU A 340 19.04 0.53 8.52
N ILE A 341 19.65 1.16 7.51
CA ILE A 341 19.39 0.91 6.09
C ILE A 341 20.69 0.80 5.29
N ASP A 342 20.60 0.13 4.14
CA ASP A 342 21.70 0.02 3.16
C ASP A 342 21.50 1.04 2.04
N THR A 343 22.31 2.09 2.01
CA THR A 343 22.20 3.17 1.02
C THR A 343 22.99 2.93 -0.26
N SER A 344 23.66 1.78 -0.39
CA SER A 344 24.36 1.39 -1.64
C SER A 344 23.41 0.94 -2.74
N VAL A 345 22.12 0.71 -2.43
CA VAL A 345 21.10 0.26 -3.40
C VAL A 345 20.94 1.27 -4.54
N ARG A 346 20.65 0.73 -5.73
CA ARG A 346 20.41 1.53 -6.94
C ARG A 346 18.95 1.98 -7.03
N ARG A 347 18.74 3.04 -7.80
CA ARG A 347 17.43 3.65 -8.06
C ARG A 347 17.19 3.81 -9.56
N VAL A 348 15.94 4.00 -9.93
CA VAL A 348 15.51 4.18 -11.32
C VAL A 348 16.07 5.45 -11.98
N ASP A 349 16.39 6.46 -11.18
CA ASP A 349 17.09 7.69 -11.60
C ASP A 349 18.60 7.51 -11.80
N ARG A 350 19.08 6.26 -11.70
CA ARG A 350 20.47 5.82 -11.84
C ARG A 350 21.41 6.29 -10.72
N LEU A 351 20.87 6.93 -9.70
CA LEU A 351 21.58 7.26 -8.48
C LEU A 351 21.65 6.04 -7.54
N SER A 352 22.62 6.02 -6.65
CA SER A 352 22.53 5.26 -5.40
C SER A 352 21.59 5.96 -4.42
N LEU A 353 21.09 5.24 -3.42
CA LEU A 353 20.28 5.88 -2.37
C LEU A 353 21.11 6.89 -1.57
N THR A 354 22.44 6.68 -1.39
CA THR A 354 23.36 7.67 -0.80
C THR A 354 23.32 8.98 -1.56
N GLU A 355 23.52 8.94 -2.89
CA GLU A 355 23.52 10.14 -3.74
C GLU A 355 22.15 10.84 -3.72
N ALA A 356 21.06 10.07 -3.75
CA ALA A 356 19.72 10.64 -3.66
C ALA A 356 19.47 11.34 -2.31
N ILE A 357 19.92 10.75 -1.20
CA ILE A 357 19.84 11.37 0.13
C ILE A 357 20.67 12.67 0.18
N GLU A 358 21.86 12.68 -0.41
CA GLU A 358 22.70 13.90 -0.47
C GLU A 358 22.05 15.03 -1.27
N LEU A 359 21.36 14.70 -2.36
CA LEU A 359 20.72 15.68 -3.24
C LEU A 359 19.37 16.19 -2.73
N TYR A 360 18.65 15.41 -1.92
CA TYR A 360 17.26 15.74 -1.59
C TYR A 360 16.95 15.85 -0.09
N ALA A 361 17.67 15.16 0.79
CA ALA A 361 17.32 15.16 2.21
C ALA A 361 17.60 16.50 2.90
N ILE A 362 16.72 16.87 3.85
CA ILE A 362 16.99 17.97 4.78
C ILE A 362 17.96 17.45 5.86
N ARG A 363 19.20 17.92 5.80
CA ARG A 363 20.26 17.63 6.77
C ARG A 363 20.67 18.92 7.50
N ASN A 364 20.77 18.87 8.82
CA ASN A 364 21.14 20.03 9.66
C ASN A 364 20.27 21.29 9.38
N GLY A 365 18.99 21.09 9.08
CA GLY A 365 18.05 22.18 8.80
C GLY A 365 18.13 22.79 7.41
N THR A 366 18.93 22.24 6.49
CA THR A 366 19.13 22.73 5.12
C THR A 366 19.04 21.60 4.11
N CYS A 367 18.76 21.94 2.85
CA CYS A 367 18.86 21.05 1.69
C CYS A 367 19.26 21.86 0.45
N PRO A 368 19.67 21.19 -0.66
CA PRO A 368 19.92 21.88 -1.92
C PRO A 368 18.70 22.67 -2.42
N PRO A 369 18.90 23.81 -3.14
CA PRO A 369 17.80 24.69 -3.55
C PRO A 369 16.70 24.01 -4.39
N GLU A 370 17.06 23.05 -5.23
CA GLU A 370 16.10 22.29 -6.05
C GLU A 370 15.21 21.40 -5.17
N ALA A 371 15.81 20.74 -4.19
CA ALA A 371 15.07 19.96 -3.21
C ALA A 371 14.20 20.85 -2.31
N GLU A 372 14.69 22.03 -1.91
CA GLU A 372 13.92 23.00 -1.12
C GLU A 372 12.62 23.39 -1.82
N ARG A 373 12.69 23.66 -3.13
CA ARG A 373 11.50 23.98 -3.93
C ARG A 373 10.49 22.84 -3.97
N LEU A 374 10.98 21.58 -4.06
CA LEU A 374 10.13 20.39 -4.02
C LEU A 374 9.43 20.25 -2.67
N TRP A 375 10.16 20.39 -1.58
CA TRP A 375 9.63 20.21 -0.22
C TRP A 375 8.76 21.36 0.27
N LYS A 376 8.86 22.53 -0.34
CA LYS A 376 7.97 23.66 -0.08
C LYS A 376 6.62 23.58 -0.79
N SER A 377 6.36 22.56 -1.63
CA SER A 377 5.05 22.40 -2.28
C SER A 377 3.93 22.38 -1.23
N ALA A 378 3.01 23.34 -1.32
CA ALA A 378 1.94 23.52 -0.36
C ALA A 378 0.57 23.17 -0.98
N PRO A 379 -0.45 22.83 -0.18
CA PRO A 379 -1.80 22.60 -0.64
C PRO A 379 -2.46 23.89 -1.16
N GLY A 380 -3.43 23.73 -2.07
CA GLY A 380 -4.27 24.83 -2.59
C GLY A 380 -5.40 25.22 -1.63
N ASN A 381 -5.76 24.35 -0.70
CA ASN A 381 -6.82 24.52 0.30
C ASN A 381 -8.20 24.88 -0.32
N ARG A 382 -8.52 24.29 -1.45
CA ARG A 382 -9.81 24.47 -2.15
C ARG A 382 -10.19 23.20 -2.89
N PHE A 383 -11.47 23.04 -3.19
CA PHE A 383 -11.93 21.97 -4.07
C PHE A 383 -11.24 22.04 -5.43
N ASN A 384 -10.55 20.96 -5.83
CA ASN A 384 -9.76 20.93 -7.05
C ASN A 384 -9.53 19.50 -7.55
N LEU A 385 -10.03 19.16 -8.73
CA LEU A 385 -9.86 17.84 -9.35
C LEU A 385 -8.81 17.83 -10.47
N VAL A 386 -8.07 18.94 -10.66
CA VAL A 386 -7.11 19.07 -11.75
C VAL A 386 -5.68 18.95 -11.22
N MET A 387 -4.96 17.95 -11.70
CA MET A 387 -3.56 17.74 -11.34
C MET A 387 -2.68 18.90 -11.83
N GLY A 388 -1.64 19.23 -11.04
CA GLY A 388 -0.63 20.21 -11.43
C GLY A 388 -1.14 21.64 -11.61
N SER A 389 -2.37 21.94 -11.18
CA SER A 389 -3.07 23.19 -11.49
C SER A 389 -2.82 24.33 -10.51
N GLN A 390 -2.02 24.13 -9.46
CA GLN A 390 -1.66 25.16 -8.48
C GLN A 390 -0.16 25.17 -8.18
N GLU A 391 0.35 26.31 -7.72
CA GLU A 391 1.77 26.58 -7.45
C GLU A 391 1.97 27.25 -6.08
N ASN A 392 1.24 26.82 -5.07
CA ASN A 392 1.40 27.35 -3.72
C ASN A 392 2.65 26.75 -3.07
N TYR A 393 3.36 27.59 -2.31
CA TYR A 393 4.56 27.18 -1.59
C TYR A 393 4.47 27.63 -0.14
N TYR A 394 4.96 26.75 0.77
CA TYR A 394 5.20 27.15 2.16
C TYR A 394 6.33 28.17 2.25
N ASP A 395 6.20 29.15 3.15
CA ASP A 395 7.27 30.11 3.43
C ASP A 395 8.54 29.43 3.95
N LYS A 396 8.35 28.42 4.80
CA LYS A 396 9.44 27.70 5.48
C LYS A 396 9.19 26.19 5.49
N LEU A 397 10.28 25.43 5.43
CA LEU A 397 10.28 23.99 5.68
C LEU A 397 10.00 23.71 7.17
N ASP A 398 9.52 22.48 7.47
CA ASP A 398 9.52 21.94 8.82
C ASP A 398 10.88 21.23 9.05
N THR A 399 11.76 21.92 9.77
CA THR A 399 13.08 21.40 10.11
C THR A 399 13.21 21.03 11.58
N ASP A 400 12.13 21.11 12.35
CA ASP A 400 12.12 20.77 13.78
C ASP A 400 12.10 19.23 13.97
N ARG A 401 13.26 18.67 14.19
CA ARG A 401 13.44 17.23 14.43
C ARG A 401 13.09 16.78 15.85
N SER A 402 12.77 17.69 16.73
CA SER A 402 12.37 17.37 18.11
C SER A 402 10.85 17.30 18.30
N LYS A 403 10.07 18.16 17.61
CA LYS A 403 8.62 18.29 17.77
C LYS A 403 7.85 18.28 16.45
N GLY A 404 8.53 18.41 15.32
CA GLY A 404 7.93 18.45 13.99
C GLY A 404 7.30 17.11 13.55
N CYS A 405 6.87 17.09 12.29
CA CYS A 405 6.26 15.90 11.67
C CYS A 405 7.27 14.73 11.60
N ILE A 406 8.47 14.98 11.10
CA ILE A 406 9.59 14.02 11.07
C ILE A 406 10.54 14.33 12.22
N ARG A 407 10.75 13.37 13.12
CA ARG A 407 11.62 13.49 14.28
C ARG A 407 12.92 12.72 14.10
N ASP A 408 13.96 13.13 14.82
CA ASP A 408 15.20 12.36 14.88
C ASP A 408 15.09 11.15 15.82
N PHE A 409 16.14 10.35 15.89
CA PHE A 409 16.17 9.11 16.67
C PHE A 409 16.00 9.37 18.19
N GLU A 410 16.56 10.47 18.70
CA GLU A 410 16.47 10.82 20.12
C GLU A 410 15.04 11.19 20.53
N HIS A 411 14.32 11.88 19.63
CA HIS A 411 12.96 12.39 19.84
C HIS A 411 11.87 11.54 19.19
N ALA A 412 12.20 10.30 18.80
CA ALA A 412 11.25 9.38 18.16
C ALA A 412 9.93 9.31 18.93
N TYR A 413 8.82 9.21 18.21
CA TYR A 413 7.48 9.07 18.80
C TYR A 413 7.34 7.80 19.64
N VAL A 414 7.96 6.71 19.18
CA VAL A 414 8.05 5.42 19.86
C VAL A 414 9.40 4.83 19.53
N LYS A 415 10.07 4.25 20.51
CA LYS A 415 11.42 3.66 20.32
C LYS A 415 11.37 2.23 19.79
N ASP A 416 10.26 1.53 19.98
CA ASP A 416 10.03 0.13 19.54
C ASP A 416 8.93 0.14 18.48
N GLY A 417 9.27 -0.11 17.27
CA GLY A 417 8.55 -0.18 15.99
C GLY A 417 7.07 0.25 15.90
N GLY A 418 6.69 0.77 14.74
CA GLY A 418 5.29 1.12 14.43
C GLY A 418 4.41 -0.07 14.06
N LEU A 419 5.02 -1.21 13.74
CA LEU A 419 4.40 -2.50 13.43
C LEU A 419 5.05 -3.59 14.27
N ALA A 420 4.31 -4.67 14.57
CA ALA A 420 4.85 -5.84 15.23
C ALA A 420 4.28 -7.12 14.63
N VAL A 421 5.11 -8.15 14.55
CA VAL A 421 4.69 -9.52 14.22
C VAL A 421 4.53 -10.28 15.53
N LEU A 422 3.39 -10.95 15.71
CA LEU A 422 3.17 -11.84 16.86
C LEU A 422 3.03 -13.27 16.37
N PHE A 423 3.51 -14.21 17.19
CA PHE A 423 3.42 -15.66 16.96
C PHE A 423 2.76 -16.36 18.15
N GLY A 424 2.24 -17.54 17.94
CA GLY A 424 1.65 -18.35 18.99
C GLY A 424 0.74 -19.43 18.47
N ASN A 425 0.05 -20.12 19.37
CA ASN A 425 -0.79 -21.24 18.95
C ASN A 425 -2.01 -20.84 18.12
N ILE A 426 -2.43 -19.57 18.13
CA ILE A 426 -3.46 -19.02 17.23
C ILE A 426 -2.86 -18.61 15.88
N ALA A 427 -1.64 -18.09 15.88
CA ALA A 427 -0.95 -17.50 14.73
C ALA A 427 0.42 -18.20 14.54
N GLN A 428 0.40 -19.44 14.09
CA GLN A 428 1.61 -20.26 13.97
C GLN A 428 2.59 -19.71 12.93
N ASP A 429 2.07 -19.18 11.83
CA ASP A 429 2.86 -18.54 10.76
C ASP A 429 2.93 -16.99 10.93
N GLY A 430 2.37 -16.48 12.02
CA GLY A 430 2.42 -15.07 12.41
C GLY A 430 1.13 -14.29 12.17
N CYS A 431 1.10 -13.09 12.73
CA CYS A 431 0.06 -12.08 12.54
C CYS A 431 0.65 -10.68 12.75
N ILE A 432 -0.07 -9.64 12.32
CA ILE A 432 0.43 -8.27 12.31
C ILE A 432 -0.42 -7.35 13.20
N VAL A 433 0.25 -6.49 13.96
CA VAL A 433 -0.38 -5.42 14.72
C VAL A 433 0.31 -4.08 14.45
N LYS A 434 -0.49 -3.03 14.25
CA LYS A 434 0.00 -1.64 14.14
C LYS A 434 0.16 -1.06 15.54
N THR A 435 1.34 -1.19 16.13
CA THR A 435 1.63 -0.78 17.51
C THR A 435 1.58 0.73 17.70
N ALA A 436 1.89 1.51 16.65
CA ALA A 436 1.81 2.98 16.69
C ALA A 436 0.43 3.54 17.06
N GLY A 437 -0.64 2.75 16.89
CA GLY A 437 -2.03 3.11 17.21
C GLY A 437 -2.58 2.48 18.50
N VAL A 438 -1.78 1.71 19.23
CA VAL A 438 -2.20 0.99 20.45
C VAL A 438 -1.78 1.76 21.70
N ASP A 439 -2.67 1.85 22.70
CA ASP A 439 -2.34 2.39 24.02
C ASP A 439 -1.42 1.40 24.75
N GLU A 440 -0.30 1.88 25.29
CA GLU A 440 0.70 1.04 25.95
C GLU A 440 0.14 0.22 27.14
N ASN A 441 -0.91 0.72 27.80
CA ASN A 441 -1.55 0.01 28.91
C ASN A 441 -2.21 -1.31 28.49
N ILE A 442 -2.49 -1.51 27.19
CA ILE A 442 -3.06 -2.74 26.63
C ILE A 442 -2.08 -3.50 25.73
N PHE A 443 -0.79 -3.20 25.77
CA PHE A 443 0.24 -4.01 25.10
C PHE A 443 0.30 -5.46 25.63
N ARG A 444 -0.14 -5.67 26.88
CA ARG A 444 -0.45 -6.98 27.45
C ARG A 444 -1.93 -7.02 27.72
N PHE A 445 -2.63 -7.90 27.02
CA PHE A 445 -4.07 -8.01 27.09
C PHE A 445 -4.49 -9.47 27.27
N LYS A 446 -5.44 -9.70 28.15
CA LYS A 446 -6.03 -11.02 28.36
C LYS A 446 -7.53 -10.88 28.45
N GLY A 447 -8.26 -11.54 27.56
CA GLY A 447 -9.70 -11.36 27.46
C GLY A 447 -10.43 -12.59 26.97
N ARG A 448 -11.76 -12.56 27.09
CA ARG A 448 -12.65 -13.64 26.62
C ARG A 448 -13.03 -13.43 25.17
N ALA A 449 -12.94 -14.48 24.37
CA ALA A 449 -13.30 -14.48 22.96
C ALA A 449 -14.81 -14.23 22.76
N LYS A 450 -15.12 -13.34 21.80
CA LYS A 450 -16.41 -13.14 21.16
C LYS A 450 -16.23 -13.43 19.67
N VAL A 451 -16.64 -14.60 19.23
CA VAL A 451 -16.40 -15.10 17.89
C VAL A 451 -17.54 -14.74 16.95
N PHE A 452 -17.15 -14.21 15.77
CA PHE A 452 -18.06 -13.85 14.68
C PHE A 452 -17.52 -14.42 13.36
N GLU A 453 -18.40 -14.93 12.50
CA GLU A 453 -18.01 -15.56 11.22
C GLU A 453 -17.96 -14.58 10.05
N SER A 454 -18.20 -13.29 10.30
CA SER A 454 -18.07 -12.23 9.29
C SER A 454 -17.89 -10.85 9.92
N GLN A 455 -17.44 -9.88 9.11
CA GLN A 455 -17.39 -8.46 9.49
C GLN A 455 -18.79 -7.94 9.88
N GLU A 456 -19.82 -8.29 9.10
CA GLU A 456 -21.19 -7.83 9.28
C GLU A 456 -21.71 -8.28 10.65
N GLU A 457 -21.56 -9.55 10.97
CA GLU A 457 -21.97 -10.11 12.27
C GLU A 457 -21.22 -9.45 13.43
N ALA A 458 -19.92 -9.19 13.27
CA ALA A 458 -19.12 -8.49 14.27
C ALA A 458 -19.62 -7.04 14.49
N CYS A 459 -19.91 -6.32 13.42
CA CYS A 459 -20.46 -4.96 13.49
C CYS A 459 -21.79 -4.93 14.24
N GLU A 460 -22.71 -5.82 13.89
CA GLU A 460 -24.01 -5.97 14.61
C GLU A 460 -23.79 -6.33 16.09
N GLY A 461 -22.84 -7.22 16.37
CA GLY A 461 -22.51 -7.63 17.74
C GLY A 461 -21.94 -6.49 18.59
N ILE A 462 -21.08 -5.65 18.01
CA ILE A 462 -20.50 -4.48 18.68
C ILE A 462 -21.56 -3.42 18.95
N LEU A 463 -22.31 -3.02 17.93
CA LEU A 463 -23.37 -2.01 18.05
C LEU A 463 -24.49 -2.47 18.98
N GLY A 464 -24.90 -3.74 18.88
CA GLY A 464 -25.92 -4.37 19.72
C GLY A 464 -25.46 -4.66 21.15
N GLY A 465 -24.23 -4.29 21.54
CA GLY A 465 -23.73 -4.41 22.90
C GLY A 465 -23.42 -5.83 23.36
N LYS A 466 -23.22 -6.79 22.44
CA LYS A 466 -22.73 -8.15 22.75
C LYS A 466 -21.26 -8.14 23.20
N VAL A 467 -20.49 -7.15 22.75
CA VAL A 467 -19.09 -6.95 23.13
C VAL A 467 -19.00 -6.03 24.35
N LYS A 468 -18.19 -6.41 25.33
CA LYS A 468 -17.99 -5.70 26.60
C LYS A 468 -16.50 -5.39 26.83
N SER A 469 -16.23 -4.46 27.73
CA SER A 469 -14.86 -4.22 28.21
C SER A 469 -14.22 -5.54 28.70
N GLY A 470 -12.99 -5.80 28.27
CA GLY A 470 -12.26 -7.02 28.58
C GLY A 470 -12.46 -8.17 27.56
N ASP A 471 -13.27 -7.99 26.54
CA ASP A 471 -13.47 -9.00 25.50
C ASP A 471 -12.37 -8.91 24.41
N VAL A 472 -12.10 -10.05 23.77
CA VAL A 472 -11.36 -10.18 22.52
C VAL A 472 -12.39 -10.49 21.41
N VAL A 473 -12.62 -9.55 20.51
CA VAL A 473 -13.46 -9.76 19.33
C VAL A 473 -12.66 -10.60 18.33
N VAL A 474 -13.20 -11.74 17.92
CA VAL A 474 -12.55 -12.69 17.00
C VAL A 474 -13.39 -12.77 15.73
N ILE A 475 -12.86 -12.26 14.61
CA ILE A 475 -13.54 -12.33 13.30
C ILE A 475 -12.81 -13.38 12.47
N ILE A 476 -13.50 -14.47 12.12
CA ILE A 476 -12.95 -15.61 11.37
C ILE A 476 -13.59 -15.72 10.00
N TYR A 477 -12.90 -16.44 9.10
CA TYR A 477 -13.29 -16.63 7.70
C TYR A 477 -13.34 -15.35 6.86
N GLU A 478 -12.51 -14.35 7.21
CA GLU A 478 -12.29 -13.16 6.40
C GLU A 478 -10.89 -13.13 5.77
N GLY A 479 -10.17 -14.24 5.83
CA GLY A 479 -8.86 -14.42 5.21
C GLY A 479 -8.87 -14.54 3.69
N PRO A 480 -7.70 -14.75 3.07
CA PRO A 480 -7.55 -14.84 1.61
C PRO A 480 -8.50 -15.85 0.94
N LYS A 481 -8.63 -17.06 1.51
CA LYS A 481 -9.54 -18.12 1.03
C LYS A 481 -10.93 -17.99 1.60
N GLY A 482 -11.01 -17.75 2.89
CA GLY A 482 -12.27 -17.78 3.66
C GLY A 482 -13.17 -16.62 3.35
N GLY A 483 -12.63 -15.44 3.05
CA GLY A 483 -13.36 -14.26 2.68
C GLY A 483 -14.32 -14.47 1.50
N PRO A 484 -13.90 -14.97 0.34
CA PRO A 484 -12.57 -14.86 -0.22
C PRO A 484 -12.24 -13.42 -0.62
N GLY A 485 -10.94 -13.15 -0.78
CA GLY A 485 -10.46 -11.82 -1.15
C GLY A 485 -10.01 -10.98 0.04
N MET A 486 -10.04 -11.53 1.26
CA MET A 486 -9.48 -10.90 2.46
C MET A 486 -9.90 -9.44 2.59
N GLN A 487 -11.21 -9.20 2.71
CA GLN A 487 -11.75 -7.83 2.73
C GLN A 487 -11.09 -6.97 3.81
N GLU A 488 -10.84 -5.72 3.46
CA GLU A 488 -10.28 -4.74 4.39
C GLU A 488 -11.38 -4.22 5.32
N MET A 489 -11.15 -4.34 6.61
CA MET A 489 -12.14 -4.00 7.63
C MET A 489 -11.76 -2.71 8.35
N LEU A 490 -12.68 -1.75 8.40
CA LEU A 490 -12.55 -0.52 9.17
C LEU A 490 -13.71 -0.34 10.15
N TYR A 491 -14.93 -0.72 9.75
CA TYR A 491 -16.12 -0.52 10.57
C TYR A 491 -16.07 -1.21 11.94
N PRO A 492 -15.60 -2.47 12.10
CA PRO A 492 -15.51 -3.09 13.42
C PRO A 492 -14.65 -2.28 14.39
N THR A 493 -13.51 -1.75 13.91
CA THR A 493 -12.59 -0.94 14.72
C THR A 493 -13.16 0.43 15.03
N SER A 494 -13.84 1.06 14.07
CA SER A 494 -14.54 2.33 14.26
C SER A 494 -15.67 2.21 15.27
N TYR A 495 -16.45 1.13 15.21
CA TYR A 495 -17.55 0.88 16.15
C TYR A 495 -17.06 0.55 17.56
N ILE A 496 -15.96 -0.18 17.71
CA ILE A 496 -15.30 -0.36 19.02
C ILE A 496 -14.90 1.00 19.59
N LYS A 497 -14.37 1.90 18.76
CA LYS A 497 -13.98 3.25 19.17
C LYS A 497 -15.20 4.11 19.55
N SER A 498 -16.26 4.11 18.72
CA SER A 498 -17.48 4.88 19.00
C SER A 498 -18.23 4.43 20.26
N LYS A 499 -18.12 3.14 20.61
CA LYS A 499 -18.64 2.58 21.88
C LYS A 499 -17.68 2.76 23.07
N HIS A 500 -16.61 3.57 22.92
CA HIS A 500 -15.58 3.83 23.94
C HIS A 500 -14.83 2.58 24.46
N LEU A 501 -14.79 1.51 23.65
CA LEU A 501 -14.13 0.25 23.99
C LEU A 501 -12.70 0.15 23.44
N GLY A 502 -12.21 1.13 22.69
CA GLY A 502 -10.92 1.07 21.98
C GLY A 502 -9.67 0.89 22.87
N LYS A 503 -9.78 1.19 24.16
CA LYS A 503 -8.72 0.96 25.17
C LYS A 503 -9.03 -0.22 26.10
N ALA A 504 -10.13 -0.93 25.88
CA ALA A 504 -10.66 -1.94 26.80
C ALA A 504 -10.97 -3.28 26.12
N CYS A 505 -10.83 -3.37 24.79
CA CYS A 505 -11.04 -4.57 24.02
C CYS A 505 -9.87 -4.79 23.04
N ALA A 506 -9.65 -6.04 22.67
CA ALA A 506 -8.83 -6.41 21.52
C ALA A 506 -9.71 -6.91 20.38
N LEU A 507 -9.22 -6.78 19.14
CA LEU A 507 -9.85 -7.33 17.95
C LEU A 507 -8.82 -8.12 17.15
N ILE A 508 -9.13 -9.38 16.82
CA ILE A 508 -8.24 -10.27 16.08
C ILE A 508 -8.97 -10.89 14.89
N THR A 509 -8.26 -11.15 13.79
CA THR A 509 -8.85 -11.70 12.57
C THR A 509 -7.83 -12.40 11.67
N ASP A 510 -8.28 -13.38 10.91
CA ASP A 510 -7.56 -13.94 9.77
C ASP A 510 -7.69 -13.05 8.50
N GLY A 511 -8.58 -12.05 8.54
CA GLY A 511 -8.68 -11.00 7.55
C GLY A 511 -7.65 -9.89 7.77
N ARG A 512 -7.94 -8.66 7.27
CA ARG A 512 -7.06 -7.49 7.40
C ARG A 512 -7.83 -6.26 7.83
N PHE A 513 -7.11 -5.31 8.41
CA PHE A 513 -7.68 -4.02 8.80
C PHE A 513 -7.16 -2.90 7.91
N SER A 514 -7.98 -1.86 7.76
CA SER A 514 -7.59 -0.64 7.07
C SER A 514 -6.41 0.06 7.76
N GLY A 515 -5.60 0.76 6.98
CA GLY A 515 -4.55 1.65 7.50
C GLY A 515 -5.08 2.75 8.43
N GLY A 516 -6.40 3.06 8.35
CA GLY A 516 -7.12 3.97 9.23
C GLY A 516 -7.46 3.40 10.61
N THR A 517 -7.14 2.13 10.87
CA THR A 517 -7.46 1.46 12.13
C THR A 517 -6.60 1.97 13.29
N SER A 518 -7.21 2.10 14.46
CA SER A 518 -6.56 2.39 15.75
C SER A 518 -7.05 1.41 16.83
N GLY A 519 -6.32 1.32 17.95
CA GLY A 519 -6.57 0.37 19.03
C GLY A 519 -5.89 -0.97 18.82
N LEU A 520 -6.08 -1.92 19.75
CA LEU A 520 -5.45 -3.25 19.71
C LEU A 520 -6.15 -4.14 18.68
N SER A 521 -5.77 -3.95 17.41
CA SER A 521 -6.32 -4.67 16.26
C SER A 521 -5.22 -5.48 15.58
N ILE A 522 -5.38 -6.81 15.56
CA ILE A 522 -4.40 -7.79 15.07
C ILE A 522 -5.00 -8.52 13.88
N GLY A 523 -4.42 -8.33 12.71
CA GLY A 523 -4.86 -8.97 11.47
C GLY A 523 -3.84 -9.95 10.90
N HIS A 524 -4.17 -10.51 9.73
CA HIS A 524 -3.31 -11.43 8.98
C HIS A 524 -2.96 -12.71 9.76
N ILE A 525 -3.84 -13.15 10.68
CA ILE A 525 -3.56 -14.38 11.43
C ILE A 525 -3.41 -15.55 10.46
N SER A 526 -2.24 -16.16 10.49
CA SER A 526 -1.85 -17.26 9.62
C SER A 526 -1.44 -18.49 10.43
N PRO A 527 -1.90 -19.68 10.03
CA PRO A 527 -2.86 -19.97 8.95
C PRO A 527 -4.28 -19.45 9.23
N GLU A 528 -5.01 -19.02 8.18
CA GLU A 528 -6.40 -18.58 8.31
C GLU A 528 -7.36 -19.73 8.68
N ALA A 529 -8.53 -19.41 9.21
CA ALA A 529 -9.54 -20.41 9.59
C ALA A 529 -9.91 -21.35 8.42
N ALA A 530 -10.15 -20.80 7.22
CA ALA A 530 -10.51 -21.59 6.04
C ALA A 530 -9.40 -22.51 5.51
N ALA A 531 -8.15 -22.28 5.93
CA ALA A 531 -7.01 -23.16 5.67
C ALA A 531 -6.75 -24.17 6.81
N GLY A 532 -7.65 -24.28 7.77
CA GLY A 532 -7.52 -25.16 8.94
C GLY A 532 -6.69 -24.57 10.09
N GLY A 533 -6.47 -23.24 10.09
CA GLY A 533 -5.77 -22.55 11.17
C GLY A 533 -6.50 -22.61 12.52
N ASN A 534 -5.73 -22.55 13.60
CA ASN A 534 -6.26 -22.68 14.97
C ASN A 534 -7.22 -21.55 15.36
N ILE A 535 -7.18 -20.40 14.68
CA ILE A 535 -8.17 -19.33 14.87
C ILE A 535 -9.60 -19.84 14.61
N GLY A 536 -9.80 -20.76 13.66
CA GLY A 536 -11.08 -21.41 13.38
C GLY A 536 -11.59 -22.35 14.47
N LEU A 537 -10.75 -22.68 15.46
CA LEU A 537 -11.09 -23.54 16.60
C LEU A 537 -11.46 -22.75 17.88
N VAL A 538 -11.31 -21.42 17.84
CA VAL A 538 -11.65 -20.53 18.96
C VAL A 538 -13.16 -20.56 19.18
N ARG A 539 -13.60 -20.61 20.44
CA ARG A 539 -15.01 -20.62 20.85
C ARG A 539 -15.35 -19.44 21.73
N ASN A 540 -16.61 -19.03 21.73
CA ASN A 540 -17.10 -17.98 22.62
C ASN A 540 -16.76 -18.30 24.09
N GLY A 541 -16.14 -17.35 24.79
CA GLY A 541 -15.74 -17.47 26.17
C GLY A 541 -14.34 -18.00 26.43
N ASP A 542 -13.65 -18.52 25.41
CA ASP A 542 -12.24 -18.91 25.50
C ASP A 542 -11.37 -17.72 25.93
N LEU A 543 -10.31 -18.03 26.64
CA LEU A 543 -9.37 -17.00 27.11
C LEU A 543 -8.21 -16.87 26.12
N ILE A 544 -8.00 -15.64 25.63
CA ILE A 544 -6.91 -15.29 24.70
C ILE A 544 -5.97 -14.34 25.41
N GLU A 545 -4.68 -14.59 25.30
CA GLU A 545 -3.60 -13.76 25.81
C GLU A 545 -2.78 -13.17 24.67
N ILE A 546 -2.58 -11.84 24.70
CA ILE A 546 -1.81 -11.06 23.74
C ILE A 546 -0.70 -10.37 24.51
N ASP A 547 0.55 -10.55 24.10
CA ASP A 547 1.73 -9.87 24.69
C ASP A 547 2.61 -9.29 23.58
N ILE A 548 2.38 -8.02 23.23
CA ILE A 548 3.12 -7.32 22.19
C ILE A 548 4.62 -7.24 22.51
N PRO A 549 5.06 -6.87 23.72
CA PRO A 549 6.48 -6.87 24.07
C PRO A 549 7.18 -8.21 23.84
N ASN A 550 6.52 -9.32 24.16
CA ASN A 550 7.06 -10.68 23.97
C ASN A 550 6.71 -11.28 22.61
N ARG A 551 6.02 -10.51 21.73
CA ARG A 551 5.63 -10.95 20.38
C ARG A 551 4.80 -12.23 20.39
N SER A 552 3.84 -12.37 21.30
CA SER A 552 3.05 -13.59 21.42
C SER A 552 1.54 -13.36 21.44
N ILE A 553 0.81 -14.35 20.88
CA ILE A 553 -0.65 -14.43 20.91
C ILE A 553 -1.08 -15.90 21.08
N ASN A 554 -1.82 -16.18 22.16
CA ASN A 554 -2.16 -17.55 22.49
C ASN A 554 -3.61 -17.72 22.94
N LEU A 555 -4.21 -18.78 22.50
CA LEU A 555 -5.43 -19.37 23.06
C LEU A 555 -5.05 -20.21 24.28
N LEU A 556 -5.60 -19.88 25.44
CA LEU A 556 -5.26 -20.53 26.70
C LEU A 556 -6.18 -21.73 26.95
N ILE A 557 -5.97 -22.78 26.18
CA ILE A 557 -6.58 -24.11 26.35
C ILE A 557 -5.48 -25.18 26.29
N GLU A 558 -5.77 -26.35 26.84
CA GLU A 558 -4.85 -27.49 26.75
C GLU A 558 -4.75 -28.01 25.32
N GLU A 559 -3.58 -28.53 24.93
CA GLU A 559 -3.35 -29.06 23.58
C GLU A 559 -4.34 -30.19 23.24
N THR A 560 -4.66 -31.04 24.18
CA THR A 560 -5.66 -32.14 24.02
C THR A 560 -7.05 -31.59 23.68
N GLU A 561 -7.43 -30.43 24.20
CA GLU A 561 -8.68 -29.76 23.85
C GLU A 561 -8.62 -29.17 22.44
N MET A 562 -7.49 -28.62 22.04
CA MET A 562 -7.27 -28.13 20.67
C MET A 562 -7.40 -29.27 19.66
N GLU A 563 -6.74 -30.41 19.91
CA GLU A 563 -6.84 -31.61 19.08
C GLU A 563 -8.26 -32.16 19.01
N ARG A 564 -8.97 -32.17 20.13
CA ARG A 564 -10.38 -32.60 20.19
C ARG A 564 -11.26 -31.69 19.32
N ARG A 565 -11.10 -30.37 19.40
CA ARG A 565 -11.85 -29.40 18.57
C ARG A 565 -11.53 -29.58 17.09
N ARG A 566 -10.30 -29.82 16.73
CA ARG A 566 -9.86 -30.08 15.35
C ARG A 566 -10.48 -31.38 14.83
N ALA A 567 -10.47 -32.44 15.63
CA ALA A 567 -11.11 -33.72 15.26
C ALA A 567 -12.63 -33.52 15.06
N GLU A 568 -13.30 -32.77 15.95
CA GLU A 568 -14.71 -32.45 15.85
C GLU A 568 -15.01 -31.66 14.56
N GLU A 569 -14.21 -30.61 14.25
CA GLU A 569 -14.39 -29.83 13.02
C GLU A 569 -14.20 -30.67 11.76
N ASN A 570 -13.22 -31.57 11.75
CA ASN A 570 -12.96 -32.47 10.63
C ASN A 570 -14.11 -33.46 10.37
N THR A 571 -14.96 -33.77 11.36
CA THR A 571 -16.15 -34.62 11.14
C THR A 571 -17.18 -33.99 10.18
N ARG A 572 -17.10 -32.68 9.96
CA ARG A 572 -17.94 -31.96 8.98
C ARG A 572 -17.57 -32.27 7.53
N GLY A 573 -16.48 -32.98 7.30
CA GLY A 573 -16.05 -33.41 5.96
C GLY A 573 -15.71 -32.21 5.06
N LYS A 574 -16.41 -32.06 3.93
CA LYS A 574 -16.16 -30.94 2.98
C LYS A 574 -16.56 -29.57 3.52
N GLU A 575 -17.36 -29.52 4.56
CA GLU A 575 -17.77 -28.28 5.22
C GLU A 575 -16.84 -27.94 6.39
N ALA A 576 -15.83 -28.76 6.68
CA ALA A 576 -14.85 -28.45 7.70
C ALA A 576 -14.17 -27.10 7.41
N PHE A 577 -13.99 -26.28 8.44
CA PHE A 577 -13.38 -24.97 8.34
C PHE A 577 -14.08 -24.02 7.34
N THR A 578 -15.40 -24.11 7.26
CA THR A 578 -16.24 -23.16 6.52
C THR A 578 -17.25 -22.51 7.46
N PRO A 579 -17.70 -21.25 7.17
CA PRO A 579 -18.71 -20.57 7.97
C PRO A 579 -20.00 -21.41 8.13
N ARG A 580 -20.62 -21.36 9.31
CA ARG A 580 -21.85 -22.11 9.61
C ARG A 580 -23.12 -21.30 9.35
N HIS A 581 -23.02 -19.99 9.54
CA HIS A 581 -24.20 -19.09 9.55
C HIS A 581 -24.09 -17.98 8.50
N ARG A 582 -22.88 -17.73 7.96
CA ARG A 582 -22.68 -16.69 6.96
C ARG A 582 -23.22 -17.11 5.60
N THR A 583 -24.10 -16.26 5.04
CA THR A 583 -24.55 -16.37 3.65
C THR A 583 -23.84 -15.28 2.82
N ARG A 584 -23.02 -15.67 1.88
CA ARG A 584 -22.29 -14.74 0.99
C ARG A 584 -22.27 -15.30 -0.43
N ASN A 585 -22.65 -14.47 -1.42
CA ASN A 585 -22.58 -14.86 -2.81
C ASN A 585 -21.14 -14.70 -3.33
N ILE A 586 -20.48 -15.80 -3.63
CA ILE A 586 -19.11 -15.80 -4.13
C ILE A 586 -19.12 -15.91 -5.64
N SER A 587 -18.70 -14.83 -6.32
CA SER A 587 -18.60 -14.79 -7.78
C SER A 587 -17.52 -15.74 -8.32
N LYS A 588 -17.59 -16.06 -9.62
CA LYS A 588 -16.57 -16.90 -10.27
C LYS A 588 -15.15 -16.33 -10.15
N ALA A 589 -15.01 -15.00 -10.20
CA ALA A 589 -13.71 -14.35 -10.05
C ALA A 589 -13.12 -14.59 -8.65
N LEU A 590 -13.94 -14.45 -7.61
CA LEU A 590 -13.51 -14.70 -6.23
C LEU A 590 -13.25 -16.19 -5.97
N GLN A 591 -14.03 -17.10 -6.58
CA GLN A 591 -13.76 -18.55 -6.51
C GLN A 591 -12.40 -18.90 -7.13
N ALA A 592 -12.08 -18.31 -8.28
CA ALA A 592 -10.78 -18.52 -8.95
C ALA A 592 -9.61 -17.99 -8.09
N TYR A 593 -9.78 -16.83 -7.46
CA TYR A 593 -8.79 -16.29 -6.53
C TYR A 593 -8.59 -17.22 -5.32
N ALA A 594 -9.66 -17.60 -4.64
CA ALA A 594 -9.61 -18.47 -3.45
C ALA A 594 -8.94 -19.83 -3.73
N ALA A 595 -9.09 -20.37 -4.93
CA ALA A 595 -8.50 -21.65 -5.33
C ALA A 595 -6.97 -21.61 -5.43
N LEU A 596 -6.39 -20.44 -5.73
CA LEU A 596 -4.96 -20.29 -6.03
C LEU A 596 -4.20 -19.49 -4.99
N VAL A 597 -4.88 -18.75 -4.12
CA VAL A 597 -4.25 -17.80 -3.22
C VAL A 597 -3.45 -18.48 -2.10
N SER A 598 -2.28 -17.91 -1.78
CA SER A 598 -1.46 -18.25 -0.62
C SER A 598 -2.01 -17.64 0.68
N SER A 599 -1.41 -18.01 1.80
CA SER A 599 -1.71 -17.41 3.10
C SER A 599 -1.17 -15.96 3.21
N ALA A 600 -1.65 -15.23 4.22
CA ALA A 600 -1.29 -13.82 4.43
C ALA A 600 0.20 -13.63 4.77
N ASP A 601 0.82 -14.54 5.51
CA ASP A 601 2.27 -14.53 5.80
C ASP A 601 3.16 -14.66 4.54
N LYS A 602 2.57 -15.04 3.40
CA LYS A 602 3.18 -15.12 2.07
C LYS A 602 2.66 -14.05 1.10
N GLY A 603 2.00 -13.02 1.62
CA GLY A 603 1.49 -11.90 0.83
C GLY A 603 0.12 -12.10 0.20
N ALA A 604 -0.61 -13.18 0.50
CA ALA A 604 -1.92 -13.49 -0.08
C ALA A 604 -1.93 -13.31 -1.61
N VAL A 605 -0.97 -13.91 -2.29
CA VAL A 605 -0.74 -13.86 -3.74
C VAL A 605 -1.10 -15.22 -4.36
N ARG A 606 -1.54 -15.22 -5.61
CA ARG A 606 -1.81 -16.49 -6.31
C ARG A 606 -0.51 -17.26 -6.54
N ILE A 607 -0.52 -18.54 -6.22
CA ILE A 607 0.57 -19.49 -6.49
C ILE A 607 0.11 -20.36 -7.67
N ILE A 608 0.95 -20.41 -8.71
CA ILE A 608 0.73 -21.19 -9.93
C ILE A 608 1.82 -22.25 -10.04
#